data_531c2085593978e06bc9a90d65d346a2
#
_entry.id   531c2085593978e06bc9a90d65d346a2
#
_cell.length_a   1.000
_cell.length_b   1.000
_cell.length_c   1.000
_cell.angle_alpha   90.00
_cell.angle_beta   90.00
_cell.angle_gamma   90.00
#
_symmetry.space_group_name_H-M   'P 1'
#
loop_
_entity.id
_entity.type
_entity.pdbx_description
1 polymer ?
#
loop_
_entity_poly.entity_id
_entity_poly.type
_entity_poly.pdbx_seq_one_letter_code
_entity_poly.pdbx_strand_id
1 'polypeptide(L)'
;MYQDSNMLASIRKVEAAREENAKLDPRRMTAEEKDTLLKKFHPDYRAEQFTELRFGPNKGQKVPLELAELLEGESRILHEQFDLTKPDYETDVLIIGGGGAGCSAAIEADKAGAKVMVVTKLRMGDANTMMAEGGIQAADKPNDSPAQHFLDAYGGGHFAAQKDLLYKLVMNAPEAIQWLSGLGVEFDKAPDGTMITTHGGGTSRKRMHAAKDYSGAEIMRTLRDEVLNRGIPVVDFTSAVELIKDENGHCAGAVLLNMETKELLVAKAKTVILATGGAGRLHYQGFPTSNHYGATADGLVLGYRAGAKLLYPDTLQYHPTGAAYPAQIYGALVTEKVRSVGAMLVNADGEVFMNPLETRDVAAASIIRECTERGKGVKTPAGQAVWLDTPMIELKNGAGTIEKRIPAMMRMFAKHGIDIRKEPILVYPTLHYQNGGLHITADGQTDVENLFAAGEVVGGIHGRNRLMGNSLLDVIVFGRNAGQHAAEKAKSVNVGTLTLDHVAAFEAEKQQAGVTDHRLSPQLLPDYARKIHPAEK
;
A
#
# COMPACT_ATOMS: atom_id res chain seq x y z
N MET A 1 -29.23 -6.71 1.62
CA MET A 1 -30.22 -6.71 2.74
C MET A 1 -29.82 -7.80 3.72
N TYR A 2 -29.75 -7.46 5.01
CA TYR A 2 -29.49 -8.42 6.09
C TYR A 2 -30.68 -9.37 6.26
N GLN A 3 -30.39 -10.68 6.37
CA GLN A 3 -31.42 -11.72 6.52
C GLN A 3 -31.29 -12.52 7.82
N ASP A 4 -30.10 -12.53 8.41
CA ASP A 4 -29.83 -13.23 9.66
C ASP A 4 -30.54 -12.55 10.84
N SER A 5 -31.26 -13.34 11.64
CA SER A 5 -32.07 -12.82 12.76
C SER A 5 -31.22 -12.15 13.85
N ASN A 6 -29.99 -12.64 14.08
CA ASN A 6 -29.09 -12.05 15.09
C ASN A 6 -28.52 -10.72 14.58
N MET A 7 -28.18 -10.61 13.28
CA MET A 7 -27.79 -9.34 12.67
C MET A 7 -28.91 -8.33 12.78
N LEU A 8 -30.15 -8.69 12.44
CA LEU A 8 -31.32 -7.80 12.53
C LEU A 8 -31.61 -7.38 13.97
N ALA A 9 -31.45 -8.28 14.94
CA ALA A 9 -31.61 -7.93 16.36
C ALA A 9 -30.52 -6.95 16.82
N SER A 10 -29.27 -7.13 16.36
CA SER A 10 -28.17 -6.22 16.67
C SER A 10 -28.35 -4.85 16.01
N ILE A 11 -28.80 -4.78 14.73
CA ILE A 11 -29.12 -3.52 14.05
C ILE A 11 -30.11 -2.70 14.85
N ARG A 12 -31.17 -3.30 15.39
CA ARG A 12 -32.15 -2.58 16.23
C ARG A 12 -31.53 -1.96 17.48
N LYS A 13 -30.51 -2.60 18.09
CA LYS A 13 -29.77 -2.03 19.22
C LYS A 13 -28.92 -0.84 18.76
N VAL A 14 -28.25 -0.95 17.61
CA VAL A 14 -27.47 0.15 17.02
C VAL A 14 -28.36 1.36 16.73
N GLU A 15 -29.51 1.12 16.11
CA GLU A 15 -30.49 2.18 15.82
C GLU A 15 -31.01 2.88 17.08
N ALA A 16 -31.34 2.10 18.12
CA ALA A 16 -31.80 2.65 19.40
C ALA A 16 -30.72 3.49 20.12
N ALA A 17 -29.46 3.14 19.98
CA ALA A 17 -28.35 3.85 20.62
C ALA A 17 -27.81 5.04 19.80
N ARG A 18 -28.15 5.16 18.51
CA ARG A 18 -27.53 6.09 17.55
C ARG A 18 -27.58 7.55 17.99
N GLU A 19 -28.72 8.06 18.46
CA GLU A 19 -28.86 9.47 18.87
C GLU A 19 -27.97 9.81 20.07
N GLU A 20 -27.87 8.91 21.04
CA GLU A 20 -26.98 9.10 22.19
C GLU A 20 -25.52 8.95 21.80
N ASN A 21 -25.20 7.96 20.98
CA ASN A 21 -23.84 7.77 20.44
C ASN A 21 -23.36 8.98 19.63
N ALA A 22 -24.27 9.65 18.91
CA ALA A 22 -23.92 10.84 18.11
C ALA A 22 -23.40 12.01 18.96
N LYS A 23 -23.74 12.05 20.24
CA LYS A 23 -23.31 13.07 21.22
C LYS A 23 -21.95 12.74 21.85
N LEU A 24 -21.47 11.50 21.70
CA LEU A 24 -20.22 11.06 22.32
C LEU A 24 -19.01 11.63 21.58
N ASP A 25 -18.00 12.04 22.34
CA ASP A 25 -16.64 12.36 21.86
C ASP A 25 -15.65 11.44 22.59
N PRO A 26 -15.46 10.19 22.11
CA PRO A 26 -14.59 9.24 22.77
C PRO A 26 -13.15 9.75 22.76
N ARG A 27 -12.49 9.77 23.93
CA ARG A 27 -11.09 10.16 24.04
C ARG A 27 -10.18 9.20 23.24
N ARG A 28 -9.05 9.70 22.78
CA ARG A 28 -7.97 8.84 22.26
C ARG A 28 -7.28 8.12 23.41
N MET A 29 -6.77 6.92 23.11
CA MET A 29 -6.00 6.14 24.05
C MET A 29 -4.67 6.83 24.37
N THR A 30 -4.18 6.64 25.60
CA THR A 30 -2.81 7.03 26.00
C THR A 30 -1.78 6.14 25.29
N ALA A 31 -0.51 6.55 25.31
CA ALA A 31 0.57 5.75 24.73
C ALA A 31 0.69 4.36 25.37
N GLU A 32 0.52 4.27 26.68
CA GLU A 32 0.57 3.00 27.43
C GLU A 32 -0.61 2.08 27.09
N GLU A 33 -1.83 2.64 27.00
CA GLU A 33 -3.01 1.89 26.59
C GLU A 33 -2.85 1.33 25.17
N LYS A 34 -2.28 2.13 24.23
CA LYS A 34 -1.99 1.71 22.86
C LYS A 34 -0.96 0.59 22.83
N ASP A 35 0.16 0.73 23.51
CA ASP A 35 1.22 -0.27 23.55
C ASP A 35 0.69 -1.62 24.07
N THR A 36 -0.06 -1.59 25.17
CA THR A 36 -0.70 -2.78 25.74
C THR A 36 -1.67 -3.45 24.77
N LEU A 37 -2.52 -2.65 24.12
CA LEU A 37 -3.51 -3.13 23.14
C LEU A 37 -2.82 -3.77 21.94
N LEU A 38 -1.82 -3.08 21.36
CA LEU A 38 -1.11 -3.54 20.17
C LEU A 38 -0.39 -4.86 20.44
N LYS A 39 0.39 -4.96 21.51
CA LYS A 39 1.11 -6.18 21.88
C LYS A 39 0.20 -7.40 22.06
N LYS A 40 -1.04 -7.19 22.50
CA LYS A 40 -1.98 -8.29 22.77
C LYS A 40 -2.83 -8.67 21.55
N PHE A 41 -3.19 -7.71 20.69
CA PHE A 41 -4.22 -7.92 19.67
C PHE A 41 -3.78 -7.61 18.24
N HIS A 42 -2.72 -6.80 18.02
CA HIS A 42 -2.29 -6.51 16.66
C HIS A 42 -1.55 -7.71 16.06
N PRO A 43 -1.84 -8.09 14.80
CA PRO A 43 -1.26 -9.28 14.18
C PRO A 43 0.27 -9.30 14.11
N ASP A 44 0.95 -8.16 13.97
CA ASP A 44 2.42 -8.06 13.93
C ASP A 44 3.12 -8.54 15.22
N TYR A 45 2.37 -8.72 16.31
CA TYR A 45 2.89 -9.22 17.59
C TYR A 45 2.66 -10.72 17.81
N ARG A 46 2.09 -11.44 16.84
CA ARG A 46 1.92 -12.89 16.88
C ARG A 46 3.20 -13.59 16.43
N ALA A 47 4.04 -13.98 17.40
CA ALA A 47 5.38 -14.52 17.11
C ALA A 47 5.38 -15.73 16.17
N GLU A 48 4.37 -16.58 16.25
CA GLU A 48 4.20 -17.79 15.44
C GLU A 48 3.97 -17.53 13.95
N GLN A 49 3.66 -16.30 13.56
CA GLN A 49 3.44 -15.89 12.17
C GLN A 49 4.69 -15.34 11.48
N PHE A 50 5.83 -15.37 12.18
CA PHE A 50 7.08 -14.81 11.70
C PHE A 50 8.21 -15.82 11.79
N THR A 51 9.23 -15.61 10.97
CA THR A 51 10.51 -16.33 11.01
C THR A 51 11.66 -15.37 10.80
N GLU A 52 12.88 -15.85 11.05
CA GLU A 52 14.11 -15.12 10.71
C GLU A 52 14.61 -15.57 9.34
N LEU A 53 15.08 -14.61 8.53
CA LEU A 53 15.73 -14.92 7.24
C LEU A 53 17.04 -15.64 7.50
N ARG A 54 17.26 -16.73 6.77
CA ARG A 54 18.40 -17.65 6.95
C ARG A 54 19.67 -17.22 6.22
N PHE A 55 19.52 -16.43 5.15
CA PHE A 55 20.62 -15.91 4.34
C PHE A 55 20.25 -14.61 3.62
N GLY A 56 21.18 -14.04 2.86
CA GLY A 56 21.00 -12.79 2.13
C GLY A 56 21.22 -11.51 2.98
N PRO A 57 20.96 -10.32 2.41
CA PRO A 57 21.30 -9.03 3.02
C PRO A 57 20.69 -8.78 4.42
N ASN A 58 19.56 -9.39 4.72
CA ASN A 58 18.83 -9.25 5.98
C ASN A 58 18.85 -10.54 6.83
N LYS A 59 19.86 -11.39 6.68
CA LYS A 59 19.99 -12.61 7.49
C LYS A 59 19.79 -12.33 8.98
N GLY A 60 18.96 -13.14 9.66
CA GLY A 60 18.60 -13.00 11.07
C GLY A 60 17.49 -11.99 11.35
N GLN A 61 16.99 -11.28 10.34
CA GLN A 61 15.89 -10.34 10.53
C GLN A 61 14.53 -11.06 10.48
N LYS A 62 13.63 -10.65 11.38
CA LYS A 62 12.26 -11.14 11.47
C LYS A 62 11.43 -10.68 10.27
N VAL A 63 10.73 -11.62 9.63
CA VAL A 63 9.81 -11.36 8.51
C VAL A 63 8.58 -12.26 8.62
N PRO A 64 7.42 -11.91 8.01
CA PRO A 64 6.28 -12.82 7.90
C PRO A 64 6.66 -14.11 7.17
N LEU A 65 6.07 -15.23 7.58
CA LEU A 65 6.33 -16.55 6.96
C LEU A 65 6.13 -16.52 5.44
N GLU A 66 5.03 -15.92 4.99
CA GLU A 66 4.67 -15.85 3.58
C GLU A 66 5.66 -15.03 2.73
N LEU A 67 6.30 -14.02 3.33
CA LEU A 67 7.33 -13.22 2.67
C LEU A 67 8.68 -13.94 2.68
N ALA A 68 9.05 -14.59 3.79
CA ALA A 68 10.29 -15.36 3.90
C ALA A 68 10.42 -16.40 2.78
N GLU A 69 9.34 -17.15 2.52
CA GLU A 69 9.30 -18.17 1.46
C GLU A 69 9.61 -17.61 0.06
N LEU A 70 9.25 -16.35 -0.20
CA LEU A 70 9.53 -15.71 -1.49
C LEU A 70 10.92 -15.07 -1.53
N LEU A 71 11.36 -14.43 -0.44
CA LEU A 71 12.71 -13.85 -0.34
C LEU A 71 13.79 -14.93 -0.43
N GLU A 72 13.54 -16.11 0.15
CA GLU A 72 14.44 -17.28 0.13
C GLU A 72 14.14 -18.25 -1.03
N GLY A 73 13.20 -17.91 -1.90
CA GLY A 73 12.75 -18.74 -3.01
C GLY A 73 13.78 -18.85 -4.15
N GLU A 74 13.53 -19.80 -5.04
CA GLU A 74 14.34 -20.07 -6.23
C GLU A 74 14.03 -19.08 -7.35
N SER A 75 15.08 -18.61 -8.05
CA SER A 75 14.89 -17.72 -9.20
C SER A 75 14.18 -18.43 -10.34
N ARG A 76 13.23 -17.74 -10.98
CA ARG A 76 12.51 -18.26 -12.15
C ARG A 76 13.39 -18.51 -13.35
N ILE A 77 14.59 -17.94 -13.37
CA ILE A 77 15.52 -18.04 -14.49
C ILE A 77 16.76 -18.89 -14.17
N LEU A 78 16.79 -19.57 -13.02
CA LEU A 78 17.97 -20.32 -12.57
C LEU A 78 18.47 -21.33 -13.60
N HIS A 79 17.55 -21.95 -14.34
CA HIS A 79 17.84 -22.98 -15.34
C HIS A 79 17.70 -22.51 -16.80
N GLU A 80 17.49 -21.20 -16.99
CA GLU A 80 17.32 -20.60 -18.30
C GLU A 80 18.66 -20.11 -18.87
N GLN A 81 18.75 -20.04 -20.18
CA GLN A 81 19.93 -19.51 -20.89
C GLN A 81 19.56 -18.25 -21.65
N PHE A 82 20.40 -17.23 -21.54
CA PHE A 82 20.19 -15.92 -22.17
C PHE A 82 21.38 -15.50 -23.00
N ASP A 83 21.12 -14.91 -24.17
CA ASP A 83 22.11 -14.12 -24.90
C ASP A 83 22.07 -12.66 -24.43
N LEU A 84 22.79 -12.38 -23.35
CA LEU A 84 22.85 -11.03 -22.79
C LEU A 84 23.57 -10.02 -23.70
N THR A 85 24.20 -10.46 -24.78
CA THR A 85 24.86 -9.59 -25.77
C THR A 85 23.88 -8.95 -26.74
N LYS A 86 22.64 -9.47 -26.81
CA LYS A 86 21.57 -8.99 -27.70
C LYS A 86 20.31 -8.68 -26.90
N PRO A 87 20.26 -7.55 -26.19
CA PRO A 87 19.07 -7.16 -25.47
C PRO A 87 17.92 -6.85 -26.44
N ASP A 88 16.69 -7.26 -26.05
CA ASP A 88 15.46 -6.97 -26.78
C ASP A 88 15.07 -5.49 -26.63
N TYR A 89 15.41 -4.89 -25.48
CA TYR A 89 15.16 -3.48 -25.20
C TYR A 89 16.44 -2.80 -24.66
N GLU A 90 16.64 -1.54 -25.09
CA GLU A 90 17.66 -0.65 -24.53
C GLU A 90 17.07 0.71 -24.18
N THR A 91 17.33 1.18 -22.96
CA THR A 91 16.82 2.47 -22.46
C THR A 91 17.81 3.12 -21.49
N ASP A 92 17.63 4.41 -21.18
CA ASP A 92 18.40 5.07 -20.11
C ASP A 92 17.81 4.68 -18.74
N VAL A 93 16.49 4.78 -18.59
CA VAL A 93 15.78 4.49 -17.34
C VAL A 93 14.70 3.44 -17.60
N LEU A 94 14.84 2.27 -16.99
CA LEU A 94 13.83 1.22 -16.98
C LEU A 94 13.00 1.33 -15.70
N ILE A 95 11.70 1.50 -15.84
CA ILE A 95 10.75 1.56 -14.72
C ILE A 95 9.95 0.26 -14.66
N ILE A 96 10.01 -0.43 -13.53
CA ILE A 96 9.29 -1.69 -13.29
C ILE A 96 8.10 -1.40 -12.38
N GLY A 97 6.90 -1.34 -12.96
CA GLY A 97 5.63 -1.06 -12.31
C GLY A 97 4.92 0.16 -12.88
N GLY A 98 3.66 -0.02 -13.29
CA GLY A 98 2.79 0.98 -13.93
C GLY A 98 1.79 1.65 -12.99
N GLY A 99 2.03 1.65 -11.67
CA GLY A 99 1.23 2.37 -10.67
C GLY A 99 1.62 3.83 -10.52
N GLY A 100 1.09 4.50 -9.49
CA GLY A 100 1.32 5.93 -9.27
C GLY A 100 2.81 6.32 -9.16
N ALA A 101 3.63 5.52 -8.46
CA ALA A 101 5.06 5.78 -8.33
C ALA A 101 5.79 5.64 -9.66
N GLY A 102 5.50 4.58 -10.42
CA GLY A 102 6.11 4.35 -11.73
C GLY A 102 5.74 5.41 -12.75
N CYS A 103 4.47 5.82 -12.82
CA CYS A 103 4.03 6.89 -13.71
C CYS A 103 4.65 8.24 -13.32
N SER A 104 4.72 8.58 -12.03
CA SER A 104 5.36 9.80 -11.55
C SER A 104 6.86 9.82 -11.89
N ALA A 105 7.53 8.68 -11.72
CA ALA A 105 8.93 8.52 -12.09
C ALA A 105 9.15 8.66 -13.60
N ALA A 106 8.27 8.06 -14.41
CA ALA A 106 8.36 8.14 -15.87
C ALA A 106 8.24 9.58 -16.38
N ILE A 107 7.26 10.34 -15.86
CA ILE A 107 7.04 11.75 -16.23
C ILE A 107 8.29 12.60 -15.90
N GLU A 108 8.86 12.46 -14.70
CA GLU A 108 10.01 13.29 -14.31
C GLU A 108 11.31 12.84 -14.99
N ALA A 109 11.51 11.56 -15.24
CA ALA A 109 12.66 11.07 -15.98
C ALA A 109 12.63 11.54 -17.46
N ASP A 110 11.45 11.50 -18.09
CA ASP A 110 11.25 12.05 -19.45
C ASP A 110 11.52 13.56 -19.48
N LYS A 111 10.99 14.32 -18.52
CA LYS A 111 11.28 15.77 -18.40
C LYS A 111 12.78 16.06 -18.23
N ALA A 112 13.54 15.18 -17.59
CA ALA A 112 14.99 15.30 -17.45
C ALA A 112 15.76 14.92 -18.73
N GLY A 113 15.06 14.51 -19.78
CA GLY A 113 15.60 14.20 -21.11
C GLY A 113 16.14 12.78 -21.24
N ALA A 114 15.82 11.86 -20.33
CA ALA A 114 16.21 10.46 -20.43
C ALA A 114 15.30 9.71 -21.41
N LYS A 115 15.84 8.68 -22.09
CA LYS A 115 15.05 7.68 -22.78
C LYS A 115 14.44 6.75 -21.72
N VAL A 116 13.12 6.77 -21.57
CA VAL A 116 12.39 6.03 -20.53
C VAL A 116 11.59 4.89 -21.14
N MET A 117 11.49 3.78 -20.43
CA MET A 117 10.57 2.69 -20.73
C MET A 117 9.91 2.20 -19.43
N VAL A 118 8.61 1.99 -19.48
CA VAL A 118 7.83 1.40 -18.36
C VAL A 118 7.44 -0.02 -18.73
N VAL A 119 7.71 -0.97 -17.84
CA VAL A 119 7.18 -2.35 -17.95
C VAL A 119 6.22 -2.61 -16.80
N THR A 120 5.11 -3.25 -17.06
CA THR A 120 4.10 -3.52 -16.03
C THR A 120 3.47 -4.89 -16.21
N LYS A 121 3.39 -5.64 -15.12
CA LYS A 121 2.88 -7.02 -15.05
C LYS A 121 1.43 -7.15 -15.54
N LEU A 122 0.62 -6.12 -15.29
CA LEU A 122 -0.75 -5.97 -15.75
C LEU A 122 -0.84 -4.75 -16.68
N ARG A 123 -2.00 -4.15 -16.88
CA ARG A 123 -2.10 -2.90 -17.65
C ARG A 123 -1.57 -1.73 -16.82
N MET A 124 -1.01 -0.75 -17.49
CA MET A 124 -0.62 0.50 -16.81
C MET A 124 -1.84 1.15 -16.12
N GLY A 125 -1.69 1.47 -14.84
CA GLY A 125 -2.74 1.97 -13.98
C GLY A 125 -3.47 0.91 -13.16
N ASP A 126 -3.38 -0.37 -13.51
CA ASP A 126 -3.92 -1.47 -12.70
C ASP A 126 -3.03 -1.68 -11.46
N ALA A 127 -3.30 -0.94 -10.40
CA ALA A 127 -2.47 -0.88 -9.19
C ALA A 127 -3.25 -0.45 -7.95
N ASN A 128 -2.68 -0.62 -6.76
CA ASN A 128 -3.25 -0.12 -5.50
C ASN A 128 -3.54 1.40 -5.54
N THR A 129 -2.77 2.17 -6.29
CA THR A 129 -3.02 3.61 -6.48
C THR A 129 -4.42 3.87 -7.04
N MET A 130 -4.86 3.11 -8.05
CA MET A 130 -6.20 3.22 -8.64
C MET A 130 -7.31 2.95 -7.61
N MET A 131 -7.06 2.08 -6.65
CA MET A 131 -8.03 1.61 -5.65
C MET A 131 -8.08 2.49 -4.40
N ALA A 132 -7.19 3.47 -4.27
CA ALA A 132 -7.14 4.34 -3.09
C ALA A 132 -8.32 5.34 -3.09
N GLU A 133 -9.05 5.39 -1.99
CA GLU A 133 -10.32 6.13 -1.89
C GLU A 133 -10.21 7.38 -1.00
N GLY A 134 -9.27 7.36 -0.05
CA GLY A 134 -9.25 8.30 1.07
C GLY A 134 -8.79 9.71 0.73
N GLY A 135 -7.78 9.87 -0.11
CA GLY A 135 -7.14 11.13 -0.45
C GLY A 135 -5.63 11.17 -0.19
N ILE A 136 -5.05 12.34 -0.35
CA ILE A 136 -3.62 12.63 -0.22
C ILE A 136 -3.41 13.75 0.81
N GLN A 137 -2.43 13.60 1.72
CA GLN A 137 -2.12 14.61 2.72
C GLN A 137 -1.17 15.68 2.18
N ALA A 138 -1.49 16.95 2.47
CA ALA A 138 -0.55 18.06 2.30
C ALA A 138 -0.89 19.21 3.24
N ALA A 139 0.11 19.71 3.94
CA ALA A 139 -0.02 20.86 4.85
C ALA A 139 0.12 22.16 4.07
N ASP A 140 -0.91 22.55 3.33
CA ASP A 140 -0.95 23.69 2.41
C ASP A 140 -1.88 24.83 2.91
N LYS A 141 -2.46 24.70 4.10
CA LYS A 141 -3.38 25.69 4.69
C LYS A 141 -2.70 26.55 5.76
N PRO A 142 -3.14 27.81 5.96
CA PRO A 142 -2.51 28.74 6.93
C PRO A 142 -2.47 28.26 8.39
N ASN A 143 -3.38 27.36 8.77
CA ASN A 143 -3.48 26.79 10.12
C ASN A 143 -2.75 25.46 10.28
N ASP A 144 -1.94 25.06 9.30
CA ASP A 144 -1.15 23.85 9.30
C ASP A 144 0.30 24.13 8.82
N SER A 145 1.18 23.16 8.95
CA SER A 145 2.55 23.26 8.46
C SER A 145 3.17 21.89 8.17
N PRO A 146 4.19 21.80 7.28
CA PRO A 146 4.96 20.57 7.10
C PRO A 146 5.56 20.05 8.40
N ALA A 147 5.97 20.93 9.33
CA ALA A 147 6.46 20.52 10.66
C ALA A 147 5.39 19.80 11.48
N GLN A 148 4.14 20.30 11.48
CA GLN A 148 3.04 19.61 12.16
C GLN A 148 2.69 18.30 11.47
N HIS A 149 2.73 18.24 10.13
CA HIS A 149 2.56 17.01 9.36
C HIS A 149 3.64 15.99 9.71
N PHE A 150 4.91 16.44 9.83
CA PHE A 150 6.02 15.58 10.27
C PHE A 150 5.77 14.98 11.64
N LEU A 151 5.37 15.79 12.64
CA LEU A 151 5.12 15.32 14.00
C LEU A 151 3.98 14.28 14.05
N ASP A 152 2.89 14.53 13.34
CA ASP A 152 1.78 13.59 13.25
C ASP A 152 2.22 12.26 12.63
N ALA A 153 2.94 12.31 11.50
CA ALA A 153 3.39 11.12 10.78
C ALA A 153 4.48 10.36 11.55
N TYR A 154 5.42 11.06 12.20
CA TYR A 154 6.49 10.45 12.98
C TYR A 154 5.94 9.75 14.23
N GLY A 155 5.03 10.41 14.96
CA GLY A 155 4.34 9.80 16.10
C GLY A 155 3.44 8.64 15.69
N GLY A 156 2.64 8.83 14.60
CA GLY A 156 1.79 7.79 14.05
C GLY A 156 2.55 6.56 13.53
N GLY A 157 3.78 6.75 13.07
CA GLY A 157 4.72 5.72 12.62
C GLY A 157 5.57 5.10 13.74
N HIS A 158 5.18 5.28 15.01
CA HIS A 158 5.88 4.78 16.21
C HIS A 158 7.32 5.32 16.35
N PHE A 159 7.57 6.54 15.89
CA PHE A 159 8.89 7.21 15.93
C PHE A 159 9.99 6.43 15.19
N ALA A 160 9.61 5.53 14.28
CA ALA A 160 10.53 4.65 13.55
C ALA A 160 10.82 5.11 12.11
N ALA A 161 10.15 6.14 11.61
CA ALA A 161 10.43 6.68 10.28
C ALA A 161 11.88 7.16 10.17
N GLN A 162 12.51 6.92 9.02
CA GLN A 162 13.76 7.56 8.67
C GLN A 162 13.48 9.06 8.51
N LYS A 163 14.14 9.89 9.35
CA LYS A 163 13.77 11.31 9.49
C LYS A 163 13.99 12.13 8.22
N ASP A 164 15.02 11.82 7.47
CA ASP A 164 15.35 12.45 6.18
C ASP A 164 14.30 12.11 5.11
N LEU A 165 13.84 10.85 5.05
CA LEU A 165 12.78 10.43 4.14
C LEU A 165 11.44 11.08 4.51
N LEU A 166 11.08 11.05 5.79
CA LEU A 166 9.84 11.68 6.25
C LEU A 166 9.87 13.20 6.06
N TYR A 167 11.01 13.83 6.32
CA TYR A 167 11.21 15.25 6.06
C TYR A 167 10.98 15.59 4.57
N LYS A 168 11.62 14.83 3.67
CA LYS A 168 11.42 14.99 2.22
C LYS A 168 9.94 14.82 1.84
N LEU A 169 9.27 13.81 2.38
CA LEU A 169 7.85 13.56 2.12
C LEU A 169 7.00 14.79 2.44
N VAL A 170 7.08 15.29 3.68
CA VAL A 170 6.18 16.36 4.15
C VAL A 170 6.51 17.73 3.59
N MET A 171 7.78 18.01 3.34
CA MET A 171 8.21 19.29 2.76
C MET A 171 7.78 19.44 1.30
N ASN A 172 7.72 18.33 0.54
CA ASN A 172 7.30 18.35 -0.86
C ASN A 172 5.78 18.12 -1.04
N ALA A 173 5.03 17.93 0.05
CA ALA A 173 3.59 17.65 -0.03
C ALA A 173 2.78 18.79 -0.66
N PRO A 174 2.96 20.07 -0.30
CA PRO A 174 2.23 21.17 -0.94
C PRO A 174 2.48 21.26 -2.44
N GLU A 175 3.75 21.10 -2.86
CA GLU A 175 4.11 21.12 -4.28
C GLU A 175 3.53 19.92 -5.03
N ALA A 176 3.47 18.74 -4.40
CA ALA A 176 2.85 17.56 -4.99
C ALA A 176 1.36 17.78 -5.34
N ILE A 177 0.61 18.47 -4.49
CA ILE A 177 -0.78 18.86 -4.77
C ILE A 177 -0.86 19.83 -5.96
N GLN A 178 0.03 20.82 -6.02
CA GLN A 178 0.10 21.76 -7.14
C GLN A 178 0.46 21.06 -8.45
N TRP A 179 1.43 20.16 -8.41
CA TRP A 179 1.83 19.36 -9.57
C TRP A 179 0.70 18.49 -10.10
N LEU A 180 0.00 17.76 -9.23
CA LEU A 180 -1.17 16.94 -9.61
C LEU A 180 -2.29 17.80 -10.19
N SER A 181 -2.60 18.95 -9.58
CA SER A 181 -3.60 19.89 -10.09
C SER A 181 -3.21 20.47 -11.43
N GLY A 182 -1.92 20.77 -11.63
CA GLY A 182 -1.36 21.23 -12.91
C GLY A 182 -1.46 20.19 -14.04
N LEU A 183 -1.45 18.91 -13.71
CA LEU A 183 -1.69 17.81 -14.64
C LEU A 183 -3.19 17.56 -14.91
N GLY A 184 -4.09 18.17 -14.13
CA GLY A 184 -5.54 18.05 -14.31
C GLY A 184 -6.24 17.10 -13.32
N VAL A 185 -5.65 16.85 -12.14
CA VAL A 185 -6.36 16.16 -11.06
C VAL A 185 -7.42 17.08 -10.44
N GLU A 186 -8.67 16.63 -10.45
CA GLU A 186 -9.81 17.39 -9.93
C GLU A 186 -10.09 17.05 -8.46
N PHE A 187 -9.44 17.80 -7.56
CA PHE A 187 -9.74 17.73 -6.11
C PHE A 187 -11.05 18.45 -5.76
N ASP A 188 -11.71 18.00 -4.68
CA ASP A 188 -12.92 18.63 -4.13
C ASP A 188 -12.64 20.10 -3.76
N LYS A 189 -13.46 21.00 -4.27
CA LYS A 189 -13.38 22.45 -4.04
C LYS A 189 -14.68 23.01 -3.46
N ALA A 190 -14.55 24.05 -2.67
CA ALA A 190 -15.66 24.91 -2.26
C ALA A 190 -16.09 25.81 -3.44
N PRO A 191 -17.26 26.49 -3.34
CA PRO A 191 -17.74 27.37 -4.42
C PRO A 191 -16.79 28.52 -4.79
N ASP A 192 -15.92 28.94 -3.86
CA ASP A 192 -14.90 29.96 -4.07
C ASP A 192 -13.61 29.42 -4.74
N GLY A 193 -13.56 28.12 -5.08
CA GLY A 193 -12.40 27.47 -5.67
C GLY A 193 -11.37 26.94 -4.67
N THR A 194 -11.55 27.20 -3.36
CA THR A 194 -10.65 26.70 -2.31
C THR A 194 -10.76 25.18 -2.18
N MET A 195 -9.62 24.46 -2.17
CA MET A 195 -9.61 23.02 -1.95
C MET A 195 -10.12 22.65 -0.55
N ILE A 196 -11.05 21.70 -0.51
CA ILE A 196 -11.63 21.18 0.72
C ILE A 196 -10.68 20.13 1.30
N THR A 197 -10.38 20.27 2.61
CA THR A 197 -9.58 19.30 3.35
C THR A 197 -10.36 18.68 4.51
N THR A 198 -10.01 17.43 4.87
CA THR A 198 -10.61 16.68 5.97
C THR A 198 -9.53 16.10 6.90
N HIS A 199 -9.95 15.63 8.08
CA HIS A 199 -9.08 14.85 8.96
C HIS A 199 -8.87 13.43 8.42
N GLY A 200 -7.68 12.88 8.65
CA GLY A 200 -7.41 11.44 8.64
C GLY A 200 -7.23 10.90 10.05
N GLY A 201 -7.24 9.59 10.22
CA GLY A 201 -6.91 8.93 11.49
C GLY A 201 -5.49 9.28 11.93
N GLY A 202 -5.33 9.67 13.19
CA GLY A 202 -4.05 10.08 13.76
C GLY A 202 -3.58 11.49 13.41
N THR A 203 -4.30 12.25 12.57
CA THR A 203 -3.90 13.62 12.21
C THR A 203 -4.40 14.65 13.21
N SER A 204 -3.61 15.70 13.45
CA SER A 204 -3.97 16.84 14.30
C SER A 204 -4.62 17.99 13.52
N ARG A 205 -4.53 17.99 12.19
CA ARG A 205 -5.04 19.03 11.30
C ARG A 205 -5.78 18.44 10.11
N LYS A 206 -6.67 19.25 9.51
CA LYS A 206 -7.38 18.91 8.26
C LYS A 206 -6.45 19.17 7.08
N ARG A 207 -5.80 18.13 6.55
CA ARG A 207 -4.86 18.26 5.41
C ARG A 207 -5.11 17.24 4.30
N MET A 208 -6.17 16.46 4.41
CA MET A 208 -6.51 15.44 3.43
C MET A 208 -7.25 16.04 2.25
N HIS A 209 -6.60 16.11 1.09
CA HIS A 209 -7.21 16.48 -0.19
C HIS A 209 -7.80 15.23 -0.85
N ALA A 210 -8.97 15.33 -1.43
CA ALA A 210 -9.66 14.18 -2.02
C ALA A 210 -10.48 14.57 -3.24
N ALA A 211 -10.73 13.61 -4.11
CA ALA A 211 -11.76 13.64 -5.14
C ALA A 211 -12.88 12.70 -4.69
N LYS A 212 -13.79 13.17 -3.83
CA LYS A 212 -14.81 12.37 -3.14
C LYS A 212 -14.17 11.13 -2.49
N ASP A 213 -14.64 9.92 -2.81
CA ASP A 213 -14.02 8.64 -2.44
C ASP A 213 -13.50 7.89 -3.69
N TYR A 214 -12.92 8.66 -4.64
CA TYR A 214 -12.26 8.18 -5.87
C TYR A 214 -10.85 8.73 -6.04
N SER A 215 -10.23 9.23 -5.00
CA SER A 215 -8.99 10.01 -5.09
C SER A 215 -7.89 9.30 -5.87
N GLY A 216 -7.69 8.00 -5.61
CA GLY A 216 -6.70 7.20 -6.31
C GLY A 216 -7.02 7.01 -7.79
N ALA A 217 -8.29 6.76 -8.13
CA ALA A 217 -8.74 6.61 -9.50
C ALA A 217 -8.53 7.91 -10.31
N GLU A 218 -8.84 9.06 -9.71
CA GLU A 218 -8.65 10.37 -10.33
C GLU A 218 -7.16 10.68 -10.56
N ILE A 219 -6.32 10.45 -9.55
CA ILE A 219 -4.86 10.63 -9.66
C ILE A 219 -4.29 9.68 -10.72
N MET A 220 -4.66 8.40 -10.68
CA MET A 220 -4.10 7.40 -11.59
C MET A 220 -4.52 7.63 -13.05
N ARG A 221 -5.78 8.03 -13.28
CA ARG A 221 -6.26 8.44 -14.60
C ARG A 221 -5.35 9.53 -15.17
N THR A 222 -5.14 10.60 -14.41
CA THR A 222 -4.33 11.74 -14.84
C THR A 222 -2.88 11.35 -15.12
N LEU A 223 -2.25 10.59 -14.22
CA LEU A 223 -0.86 10.16 -14.39
C LEU A 223 -0.67 9.26 -15.61
N ARG A 224 -1.58 8.29 -15.80
CA ARG A 224 -1.54 7.40 -16.96
C ARG A 224 -1.70 8.18 -18.26
N ASP A 225 -2.69 9.07 -18.30
CA ASP A 225 -2.95 9.87 -19.51
C ASP A 225 -1.73 10.76 -19.84
N GLU A 226 -1.05 11.33 -18.82
CA GLU A 226 0.16 12.13 -19.04
C GLU A 226 1.33 11.28 -19.57
N VAL A 227 1.57 10.06 -19.04
CA VAL A 227 2.59 9.14 -19.57
C VAL A 227 2.34 8.83 -21.05
N LEU A 228 1.08 8.53 -21.42
CA LEU A 228 0.71 8.22 -22.78
C LEU A 228 0.83 9.45 -23.72
N ASN A 229 0.40 10.63 -23.24
CA ASN A 229 0.49 11.87 -24.02
C ASN A 229 1.93 12.29 -24.31
N ARG A 230 2.87 11.93 -23.44
CA ARG A 230 4.31 12.13 -23.66
C ARG A 230 4.92 11.13 -24.63
N GLY A 231 4.17 10.10 -25.03
CA GLY A 231 4.68 9.04 -25.91
C GLY A 231 5.75 8.15 -25.24
N ILE A 232 5.76 8.06 -23.90
CA ILE A 232 6.66 7.18 -23.17
C ILE A 232 6.28 5.72 -23.47
N PRO A 233 7.23 4.88 -23.95
CA PRO A 233 6.96 3.47 -24.20
C PRO A 233 6.50 2.73 -22.96
N VAL A 234 5.37 2.03 -23.07
CA VAL A 234 4.81 1.17 -22.01
C VAL A 234 4.64 -0.24 -22.55
N VAL A 235 5.16 -1.23 -21.83
CA VAL A 235 5.02 -2.65 -22.14
C VAL A 235 4.13 -3.29 -21.08
N ASP A 236 2.85 -3.43 -21.39
CA ASP A 236 1.84 -4.07 -20.54
C ASP A 236 2.02 -5.59 -20.52
N PHE A 237 1.42 -6.26 -19.54
CA PHE A 237 1.44 -7.72 -19.35
C PHE A 237 2.85 -8.33 -19.40
N THR A 238 3.82 -7.57 -18.91
CA THR A 238 5.23 -7.96 -18.89
C THR A 238 5.81 -7.70 -17.51
N SER A 239 6.26 -8.73 -16.83
CA SER A 239 6.81 -8.68 -15.48
C SER A 239 8.31 -8.82 -15.48
N ALA A 240 9.02 -8.01 -14.70
CA ALA A 240 10.40 -8.34 -14.37
C ALA A 240 10.45 -9.58 -13.47
N VAL A 241 11.27 -10.54 -13.80
CA VAL A 241 11.45 -11.81 -13.07
C VAL A 241 12.82 -11.93 -12.44
N GLU A 242 13.82 -11.15 -12.93
CA GLU A 242 15.14 -11.01 -12.34
C GLU A 242 15.76 -9.68 -12.72
N LEU A 243 16.63 -9.13 -11.88
CA LEU A 243 17.47 -8.00 -12.26
C LEU A 243 18.73 -8.50 -12.97
N ILE A 244 19.26 -7.69 -13.86
CA ILE A 244 20.55 -7.92 -14.53
C ILE A 244 21.57 -6.98 -13.90
N LYS A 245 22.78 -7.48 -13.66
CA LYS A 245 23.94 -6.67 -13.25
C LYS A 245 24.97 -6.59 -14.35
N ASP A 246 25.91 -5.66 -14.22
CA ASP A 246 27.15 -5.67 -14.98
C ASP A 246 28.27 -6.39 -14.20
N GLU A 247 29.44 -6.54 -14.82
CA GLU A 247 30.62 -7.16 -14.22
C GLU A 247 31.13 -6.44 -12.96
N ASN A 248 30.71 -5.20 -12.72
CA ASN A 248 31.05 -4.43 -11.53
C ASN A 248 30.03 -4.64 -10.39
N GLY A 249 28.97 -5.42 -10.65
CA GLY A 249 27.88 -5.68 -9.71
C GLY A 249 26.81 -4.58 -9.65
N HIS A 250 26.86 -3.59 -10.55
CA HIS A 250 25.85 -2.54 -10.66
C HIS A 250 24.60 -3.04 -11.38
N CYS A 251 23.43 -2.53 -11.04
CA CYS A 251 22.21 -2.86 -11.76
C CYS A 251 22.29 -2.30 -13.19
N ALA A 252 21.99 -3.15 -14.17
CA ALA A 252 22.17 -2.86 -15.60
C ALA A 252 20.95 -3.24 -16.45
N GLY A 253 19.83 -3.59 -15.83
CA GLY A 253 18.60 -3.97 -16.51
C GLY A 253 17.79 -5.04 -15.79
N ALA A 254 16.93 -5.73 -16.53
CA ALA A 254 16.10 -6.81 -16.02
C ALA A 254 15.81 -7.87 -17.08
N VAL A 255 15.62 -9.11 -16.64
CA VAL A 255 14.96 -10.17 -17.42
C VAL A 255 13.47 -9.99 -17.21
N LEU A 256 12.75 -9.93 -18.32
CA LEU A 256 11.32 -9.73 -18.39
C LEU A 256 10.61 -11.01 -18.84
N LEU A 257 9.45 -11.28 -18.31
CA LEU A 257 8.55 -12.35 -18.72
C LEU A 257 7.28 -11.74 -19.32
N ASN A 258 7.02 -11.98 -20.59
CA ASN A 258 5.73 -11.72 -21.16
C ASN A 258 4.69 -12.67 -20.53
N MET A 259 3.70 -12.09 -19.84
CA MET A 259 2.73 -12.87 -19.07
C MET A 259 1.76 -13.67 -19.93
N GLU A 260 1.59 -13.30 -21.21
CA GLU A 260 0.71 -13.96 -22.15
C GLU A 260 1.45 -15.06 -22.94
N THR A 261 2.56 -14.73 -23.61
CA THR A 261 3.33 -15.66 -24.45
C THR A 261 4.30 -16.55 -23.68
N LYS A 262 4.65 -16.15 -22.43
CA LYS A 262 5.68 -16.77 -21.58
C LYS A 262 7.11 -16.62 -22.13
N GLU A 263 7.30 -15.76 -23.08
CA GLU A 263 8.61 -15.43 -23.63
C GLU A 263 9.43 -14.63 -22.61
N LEU A 264 10.71 -14.97 -22.50
CA LEU A 264 11.67 -14.23 -21.68
C LEU A 264 12.44 -13.26 -22.58
N LEU A 265 12.55 -12.02 -22.12
CA LEU A 265 13.12 -10.89 -22.84
C LEU A 265 14.20 -10.23 -21.99
N VAL A 266 15.21 -9.66 -22.62
CA VAL A 266 16.32 -8.95 -21.96
C VAL A 266 16.14 -7.45 -22.16
N ALA A 267 16.02 -6.70 -21.07
CA ALA A 267 16.01 -5.24 -21.08
C ALA A 267 17.29 -4.70 -20.45
N LYS A 268 18.12 -4.03 -21.25
CA LYS A 268 19.32 -3.31 -20.80
C LYS A 268 18.97 -1.87 -20.46
N ALA A 269 19.46 -1.38 -19.33
CA ALA A 269 19.21 -0.02 -18.87
C ALA A 269 20.40 0.55 -18.10
N LYS A 270 20.59 1.85 -18.15
CA LYS A 270 21.62 2.54 -17.35
C LYS A 270 21.23 2.63 -15.88
N THR A 271 19.93 2.83 -15.61
CA THR A 271 19.36 2.81 -14.27
C THR A 271 18.02 2.08 -14.29
N VAL A 272 17.64 1.50 -13.15
CA VAL A 272 16.37 0.78 -12.98
C VAL A 272 15.63 1.36 -11.78
N ILE A 273 14.31 1.54 -11.90
CA ILE A 273 13.43 1.98 -10.80
C ILE A 273 12.43 0.88 -10.48
N LEU A 274 12.46 0.34 -9.26
CA LEU A 274 11.43 -0.56 -8.76
C LEU A 274 10.24 0.24 -8.19
N ALA A 275 9.09 0.12 -8.83
CA ALA A 275 7.83 0.77 -8.45
C ALA A 275 6.68 -0.24 -8.41
N THR A 276 6.96 -1.45 -7.91
CA THR A 276 6.14 -2.67 -8.06
C THR A 276 5.00 -2.79 -7.05
N GLY A 277 4.89 -1.86 -6.09
CA GLY A 277 3.95 -1.96 -4.98
C GLY A 277 4.40 -2.96 -3.92
N GLY A 278 3.48 -3.32 -3.02
CA GLY A 278 3.74 -4.15 -1.86
C GLY A 278 3.35 -5.63 -2.02
N ALA A 279 2.99 -6.25 -0.91
CA ALA A 279 2.87 -7.70 -0.75
C ALA A 279 1.49 -8.17 -0.25
N GLY A 280 0.47 -7.30 -0.26
CA GLY A 280 -0.82 -7.60 0.39
C GLY A 280 -1.59 -8.78 -0.18
N ARG A 281 -1.26 -9.27 -1.38
CA ARG A 281 -1.85 -10.49 -1.96
C ARG A 281 -1.17 -11.79 -1.51
N LEU A 282 -0.23 -11.71 -0.61
CA LEU A 282 0.31 -12.91 0.06
C LEU A 282 -0.61 -13.41 1.17
N HIS A 283 -1.68 -12.70 1.52
CA HIS A 283 -2.67 -13.05 2.55
C HIS A 283 -2.03 -13.37 3.91
N TYR A 284 -1.19 -12.48 4.39
CA TYR A 284 -0.53 -12.65 5.68
C TYR A 284 -1.50 -13.07 6.78
N GLN A 285 -1.13 -14.14 7.50
CA GLN A 285 -1.87 -14.65 8.65
C GLN A 285 -3.34 -14.98 8.36
N GLY A 286 -3.69 -15.25 7.09
CA GLY A 286 -5.06 -15.60 6.68
C GLY A 286 -6.05 -14.44 6.66
N PHE A 287 -5.61 -13.20 6.86
CA PHE A 287 -6.51 -12.04 6.71
C PHE A 287 -6.94 -11.86 5.25
N PRO A 288 -8.19 -11.40 5.03
CA PRO A 288 -8.57 -10.92 3.70
C PRO A 288 -7.73 -9.71 3.32
N THR A 289 -7.77 -9.32 2.07
CA THR A 289 -6.98 -8.18 1.58
C THR A 289 -7.81 -7.22 0.75
N SER A 290 -7.52 -5.92 0.91
CA SER A 290 -8.02 -4.86 0.05
C SER A 290 -7.07 -4.53 -1.11
N ASN A 291 -5.98 -5.28 -1.27
CA ASN A 291 -4.94 -4.99 -2.25
C ASN A 291 -5.34 -5.40 -3.66
N HIS A 292 -4.76 -4.69 -4.63
CA HIS A 292 -4.81 -5.02 -6.04
C HIS A 292 -4.18 -6.40 -6.30
N TYR A 293 -4.68 -7.08 -7.35
CA TYR A 293 -4.24 -8.42 -7.75
C TYR A 293 -2.72 -8.54 -7.96
N GLY A 294 -2.05 -7.48 -8.38
CA GLY A 294 -0.62 -7.44 -8.63
C GLY A 294 0.29 -7.33 -7.39
N ALA A 295 -0.24 -7.20 -6.17
CA ALA A 295 0.56 -6.94 -4.97
C ALA A 295 1.17 -8.24 -4.40
N THR A 296 2.17 -8.81 -5.05
CA THR A 296 2.78 -10.11 -4.78
C THR A 296 4.26 -10.05 -4.39
N ALA A 297 4.75 -8.92 -3.87
CA ALA A 297 6.11 -8.70 -3.37
C ALA A 297 7.22 -8.77 -4.43
N ASP A 298 6.91 -8.64 -5.72
CA ASP A 298 7.88 -8.93 -6.78
C ASP A 298 9.15 -8.06 -6.65
N GLY A 299 9.02 -6.75 -6.46
CA GLY A 299 10.18 -5.86 -6.31
C GLY A 299 10.97 -6.08 -5.02
N LEU A 300 10.31 -6.54 -3.94
CA LEU A 300 11.03 -6.93 -2.72
C LEU A 300 11.95 -8.12 -2.99
N VAL A 301 11.46 -9.13 -3.71
CA VAL A 301 12.23 -10.31 -4.11
C VAL A 301 13.39 -9.92 -5.03
N LEU A 302 13.11 -9.14 -6.08
CA LEU A 302 14.11 -8.70 -7.05
C LEU A 302 15.23 -7.89 -6.40
N GLY A 303 14.87 -6.90 -5.58
CA GLY A 303 15.83 -6.07 -4.86
C GLY A 303 16.65 -6.87 -3.86
N TYR A 304 16.00 -7.73 -3.07
CA TYR A 304 16.66 -8.59 -2.07
C TYR A 304 17.69 -9.52 -2.70
N ARG A 305 17.30 -10.21 -3.78
CA ARG A 305 18.20 -11.12 -4.51
C ARG A 305 19.37 -10.38 -5.16
N ALA A 306 19.15 -9.15 -5.60
CA ALA A 306 20.21 -8.29 -6.09
C ALA A 306 21.12 -7.72 -5.00
N GLY A 307 20.81 -7.89 -3.72
CA GLY A 307 21.63 -7.45 -2.58
C GLY A 307 21.13 -6.20 -1.86
N ALA A 308 19.96 -5.67 -2.22
CA ALA A 308 19.36 -4.54 -1.49
C ALA A 308 18.80 -5.00 -0.13
N LYS A 309 18.95 -4.15 0.89
CA LYS A 309 18.44 -4.40 2.24
C LYS A 309 16.96 -4.02 2.35
N LEU A 310 16.28 -4.62 3.33
CA LEU A 310 14.93 -4.28 3.73
C LEU A 310 14.93 -3.54 5.07
N LEU A 311 14.03 -2.57 5.22
CA LEU A 311 13.71 -1.94 6.50
C LEU A 311 12.31 -2.36 6.95
N TYR A 312 12.18 -2.73 8.22
CA TYR A 312 10.91 -3.10 8.86
C TYR A 312 10.05 -4.12 8.08
N PRO A 313 10.63 -5.19 7.49
CA PRO A 313 9.88 -6.15 6.70
C PRO A 313 8.84 -6.94 7.52
N ASP A 314 8.91 -6.84 8.85
CA ASP A 314 8.00 -7.42 9.82
C ASP A 314 6.78 -6.52 10.12
N THR A 315 6.62 -5.39 9.45
CA THR A 315 5.53 -4.44 9.73
C THR A 315 4.51 -4.37 8.61
N LEU A 316 3.28 -4.73 8.95
CA LEU A 316 2.15 -4.76 8.05
C LEU A 316 1.05 -3.83 8.56
N GLN A 317 0.29 -3.26 7.66
CA GLN A 317 -0.86 -2.45 8.03
C GLN A 317 -2.16 -3.18 7.70
N TYR A 318 -2.95 -3.42 8.74
CA TYR A 318 -4.32 -3.90 8.62
C TYR A 318 -5.25 -2.70 8.65
N HIS A 319 -6.00 -2.48 7.56
CA HIS A 319 -7.02 -1.44 7.55
C HIS A 319 -8.16 -1.88 8.47
N PRO A 320 -8.58 -1.06 9.45
CA PRO A 320 -9.55 -1.49 10.45
C PRO A 320 -10.92 -1.81 9.86
N THR A 321 -11.27 -1.19 8.73
CA THR A 321 -12.59 -1.32 8.12
C THR A 321 -12.50 -1.95 6.73
N GLY A 322 -12.29 -3.27 6.66
CA GLY A 322 -12.63 -4.10 5.51
C GLY A 322 -14.09 -4.52 5.59
N ALA A 323 -14.80 -4.61 4.48
CA ALA A 323 -16.17 -5.13 4.45
C ALA A 323 -16.20 -6.59 4.94
N ALA A 324 -17.00 -6.87 5.97
CA ALA A 324 -17.14 -8.20 6.54
C ALA A 324 -18.42 -8.91 6.08
N TYR A 325 -19.33 -8.18 5.46
CA TYR A 325 -20.59 -8.68 4.91
C TYR A 325 -21.07 -7.74 3.79
N PRO A 326 -21.69 -8.25 2.71
CA PRO A 326 -21.87 -9.67 2.37
C PRO A 326 -20.59 -10.34 1.87
N ALA A 327 -20.63 -11.68 1.72
CA ALA A 327 -19.46 -12.48 1.35
C ALA A 327 -18.82 -12.06 0.00
N GLN A 328 -19.62 -11.54 -0.95
CA GLN A 328 -19.15 -11.12 -2.26
C GLN A 328 -18.16 -9.95 -2.23
N ILE A 329 -18.16 -9.15 -1.17
CA ILE A 329 -17.24 -8.02 -0.98
C ILE A 329 -16.36 -8.20 0.27
N TYR A 330 -16.24 -9.43 0.78
CA TYR A 330 -15.42 -9.71 1.95
C TYR A 330 -13.97 -9.25 1.74
N GLY A 331 -13.48 -8.44 2.69
CA GLY A 331 -12.15 -7.84 2.64
C GLY A 331 -12.02 -6.58 1.79
N ALA A 332 -13.04 -6.21 1.00
CA ALA A 332 -13.01 -4.98 0.23
C ALA A 332 -12.84 -3.74 1.14
N LEU A 333 -12.14 -2.72 0.63
CA LEU A 333 -11.90 -1.51 1.41
C LEU A 333 -13.21 -0.78 1.71
N VAL A 334 -13.45 -0.52 2.99
CA VAL A 334 -14.37 0.53 3.44
C VAL A 334 -13.51 1.69 3.89
N THR A 335 -13.44 2.71 3.06
CA THR A 335 -12.51 3.83 3.23
C THR A 335 -12.61 4.47 4.62
N GLU A 336 -11.47 4.87 5.18
CA GLU A 336 -11.40 5.63 6.42
C GLU A 336 -12.21 6.93 6.37
N LYS A 337 -12.47 7.46 5.17
CA LYS A 337 -13.29 8.65 4.96
C LYS A 337 -14.70 8.50 5.56
N VAL A 338 -15.26 7.29 5.59
CA VAL A 338 -16.56 6.99 6.25
C VAL A 338 -16.52 7.40 7.72
N ARG A 339 -15.42 7.07 8.43
CA ARG A 339 -15.22 7.50 9.82
C ARG A 339 -14.91 9.00 9.94
N SER A 340 -14.13 9.53 9.00
CA SER A 340 -13.78 10.97 8.95
C SER A 340 -14.97 11.89 8.71
N VAL A 341 -16.03 11.39 8.07
CA VAL A 341 -17.27 12.15 7.87
C VAL A 341 -18.35 11.86 8.91
N GLY A 342 -18.02 11.08 9.96
CA GLY A 342 -18.86 11.03 11.17
C GLY A 342 -19.40 9.67 11.60
N ALA A 343 -19.16 8.58 10.82
CA ALA A 343 -19.56 7.24 11.26
C ALA A 343 -18.72 6.79 12.48
N MET A 344 -19.35 6.02 13.37
CA MET A 344 -18.70 5.47 14.56
C MET A 344 -18.69 3.95 14.51
N LEU A 345 -17.66 3.35 15.12
CA LEU A 345 -17.54 1.91 15.32
C LEU A 345 -18.30 1.54 16.59
N VAL A 346 -19.25 0.62 16.46
CA VAL A 346 -20.06 0.11 17.55
C VAL A 346 -20.09 -1.41 17.57
N ASN A 347 -20.22 -1.99 18.75
CA ASN A 347 -20.27 -3.45 18.92
C ASN A 347 -21.70 -4.02 18.65
N ALA A 348 -21.88 -5.31 18.87
CA ALA A 348 -23.17 -5.99 18.67
C ALA A 348 -24.31 -5.43 19.54
N ASP A 349 -23.99 -4.77 20.65
CA ASP A 349 -24.96 -4.16 21.56
C ASP A 349 -25.23 -2.67 21.23
N GLY A 350 -24.60 -2.11 20.19
CA GLY A 350 -24.73 -0.71 19.81
C GLY A 350 -23.84 0.24 20.62
N GLU A 351 -22.90 -0.26 21.41
CA GLU A 351 -22.02 0.55 22.26
C GLU A 351 -20.78 1.01 21.46
N VAL A 352 -20.44 2.30 21.56
CA VAL A 352 -19.17 2.84 21.03
C VAL A 352 -18.02 2.38 21.91
N PHE A 353 -16.99 1.78 21.33
CA PHE A 353 -15.90 1.17 22.09
C PHE A 353 -14.52 1.81 21.85
N MET A 354 -14.42 2.78 20.93
CA MET A 354 -13.17 3.47 20.63
C MET A 354 -13.39 4.82 19.94
N ASN A 355 -12.35 5.68 19.93
CA ASN A 355 -12.37 6.88 19.10
C ASN A 355 -12.29 6.48 17.61
N PRO A 356 -13.22 6.96 16.73
CA PRO A 356 -13.27 6.55 15.33
C PRO A 356 -12.05 6.98 14.50
N LEU A 357 -11.29 7.97 14.95
CA LEU A 357 -10.11 8.52 14.28
C LEU A 357 -8.78 8.17 14.98
N GLU A 358 -8.73 7.07 15.72
CA GLU A 358 -7.47 6.47 16.16
C GLU A 358 -6.61 6.05 14.96
N THR A 359 -5.31 5.84 15.18
CA THR A 359 -4.41 5.28 14.17
C THR A 359 -4.89 3.88 13.73
N ARG A 360 -4.54 3.48 12.51
CA ARG A 360 -5.08 2.24 11.91
C ARG A 360 -4.77 0.97 12.68
N ASP A 361 -3.56 0.86 13.20
CA ASP A 361 -3.11 -0.25 14.02
C ASP A 361 -3.92 -0.36 15.33
N VAL A 362 -4.08 0.77 16.03
CA VAL A 362 -4.90 0.84 17.26
C VAL A 362 -6.36 0.52 16.95
N ALA A 363 -6.91 1.03 15.87
CA ALA A 363 -8.28 0.74 15.47
C ALA A 363 -8.47 -0.74 15.10
N ALA A 364 -7.55 -1.34 14.34
CA ALA A 364 -7.59 -2.76 13.99
C ALA A 364 -7.49 -3.65 15.24
N ALA A 365 -6.54 -3.38 16.14
CA ALA A 365 -6.39 -4.11 17.39
C ALA A 365 -7.62 -3.96 18.31
N SER A 366 -8.25 -2.77 18.33
CA SER A 366 -9.49 -2.55 19.11
C SER A 366 -10.65 -3.39 18.59
N ILE A 367 -10.82 -3.49 17.27
CA ILE A 367 -11.86 -4.32 16.66
C ILE A 367 -11.62 -5.81 16.95
N ILE A 368 -10.36 -6.25 16.81
CA ILE A 368 -9.99 -7.65 17.13
C ILE A 368 -10.30 -7.95 18.59
N ARG A 369 -9.92 -7.08 19.54
CA ARG A 369 -10.23 -7.23 20.97
C ARG A 369 -11.73 -7.31 21.22
N GLU A 370 -12.53 -6.44 20.57
CA GLU A 370 -13.99 -6.38 20.75
C GLU A 370 -14.66 -7.68 20.28
N CYS A 371 -14.19 -8.24 19.17
CA CYS A 371 -14.68 -9.50 18.62
C CYS A 371 -14.20 -10.74 19.40
N THR A 372 -12.97 -10.74 19.91
CA THR A 372 -12.36 -11.93 20.55
C THR A 372 -12.51 -11.89 22.06
N GLU A 373 -11.70 -11.09 22.77
CA GLU A 373 -11.65 -11.08 24.24
C GLU A 373 -12.98 -10.62 24.85
N ARG A 374 -13.64 -9.61 24.28
CA ARG A 374 -14.88 -9.08 24.82
C ARG A 374 -16.13 -9.86 24.36
N GLY A 375 -16.01 -10.64 23.31
CA GLY A 375 -17.11 -11.44 22.77
C GLY A 375 -18.32 -10.62 22.28
N LYS A 376 -18.10 -9.33 21.95
CA LYS A 376 -19.15 -8.39 21.53
C LYS A 376 -19.19 -8.16 20.02
N GLY A 377 -18.60 -9.07 19.24
CA GLY A 377 -18.69 -9.06 17.79
C GLY A 377 -20.02 -9.59 17.28
N VAL A 378 -20.37 -9.19 16.06
CA VAL A 378 -21.50 -9.74 15.30
C VAL A 378 -21.01 -10.92 14.48
N LYS A 379 -21.69 -12.07 14.58
CA LYS A 379 -21.34 -13.27 13.83
C LYS A 379 -21.70 -13.12 12.35
N THR A 380 -20.75 -13.43 11.46
CA THR A 380 -20.91 -13.44 10.00
C THR A 380 -20.49 -14.79 9.43
N PRO A 381 -20.81 -15.11 8.17
CA PRO A 381 -20.29 -16.33 7.53
C PRO A 381 -18.75 -16.41 7.48
N ALA A 382 -18.08 -15.27 7.48
CA ALA A 382 -16.61 -15.17 7.41
C ALA A 382 -15.92 -15.08 8.79
N GLY A 383 -16.68 -15.01 9.89
CA GLY A 383 -16.15 -14.85 11.23
C GLY A 383 -16.94 -13.82 12.04
N GLN A 384 -16.26 -13.07 12.92
CA GLN A 384 -16.89 -11.99 13.68
C GLN A 384 -16.55 -10.63 13.08
N ALA A 385 -17.42 -9.63 13.31
CA ALA A 385 -17.27 -8.27 12.82
C ALA A 385 -17.88 -7.28 13.81
N VAL A 386 -17.65 -5.99 13.59
CA VAL A 386 -18.32 -4.90 14.32
C VAL A 386 -19.12 -4.05 13.34
N TRP A 387 -20.06 -3.28 13.85
CA TRP A 387 -20.79 -2.31 13.05
C TRP A 387 -20.01 -1.03 12.85
N LEU A 388 -20.07 -0.50 11.64
CA LEU A 388 -19.76 0.90 11.33
C LEU A 388 -21.10 1.58 11.06
N ASP A 389 -21.53 2.43 11.99
CA ASP A 389 -22.85 3.09 11.95
C ASP A 389 -22.85 4.25 10.95
N THR A 390 -23.04 3.91 9.69
CA THR A 390 -23.02 4.85 8.56
C THR A 390 -24.20 5.83 8.56
N PRO A 391 -25.45 5.47 8.97
CA PRO A 391 -26.54 6.44 9.06
C PRO A 391 -26.27 7.60 10.02
N MET A 392 -25.36 7.44 10.98
CA MET A 392 -24.90 8.51 11.86
C MET A 392 -24.29 9.70 11.10
N ILE A 393 -23.74 9.48 9.91
CA ILE A 393 -23.21 10.54 9.04
C ILE A 393 -24.31 11.54 8.67
N GLU A 394 -25.47 11.02 8.24
CA GLU A 394 -26.63 11.86 7.88
C GLU A 394 -27.18 12.59 9.11
N LEU A 395 -27.21 11.92 10.26
CA LEU A 395 -27.65 12.53 11.52
C LEU A 395 -26.75 13.71 11.95
N LYS A 396 -25.42 13.55 11.84
CA LYS A 396 -24.44 14.57 12.27
C LYS A 396 -24.29 15.73 11.28
N ASN A 397 -24.43 15.48 9.97
CA ASN A 397 -24.03 16.43 8.93
C ASN A 397 -25.17 16.83 7.98
N GLY A 398 -26.36 16.27 8.19
CA GLY A 398 -27.56 16.51 7.36
C GLY A 398 -27.73 15.50 6.23
N ALA A 399 -28.97 15.38 5.79
CA ALA A 399 -29.37 14.46 4.73
C ALA A 399 -28.63 14.74 3.41
N GLY A 400 -28.24 13.67 2.70
CA GLY A 400 -27.50 13.74 1.43
C GLY A 400 -25.97 13.84 1.59
N THR A 401 -25.44 13.83 2.81
CA THR A 401 -23.99 13.87 3.05
C THR A 401 -23.29 12.63 2.49
N ILE A 402 -23.83 11.44 2.71
CA ILE A 402 -23.29 10.17 2.20
C ILE A 402 -23.20 10.19 0.67
N GLU A 403 -24.30 10.59 0.02
CA GLU A 403 -24.37 10.65 -1.44
C GLU A 403 -23.35 11.65 -2.03
N LYS A 404 -23.15 12.79 -1.36
CA LYS A 404 -22.22 13.83 -1.78
C LYS A 404 -20.75 13.46 -1.52
N ARG A 405 -20.45 12.86 -0.35
CA ARG A 405 -19.06 12.72 0.15
C ARG A 405 -18.45 11.34 -0.07
N ILE A 406 -19.26 10.26 -0.10
CA ILE A 406 -18.83 8.86 -0.24
C ILE A 406 -19.73 8.08 -1.20
N PRO A 407 -19.94 8.59 -2.44
CA PRO A 407 -20.82 7.95 -3.42
C PRO A 407 -20.34 6.56 -3.90
N ALA A 408 -19.02 6.27 -3.87
CA ALA A 408 -18.50 4.96 -4.23
C ALA A 408 -18.90 3.91 -3.18
N MET A 409 -18.76 4.23 -1.89
CA MET A 409 -19.22 3.35 -0.82
C MET A 409 -20.72 3.09 -0.92
N MET A 410 -21.51 4.13 -1.15
CA MET A 410 -22.95 3.98 -1.33
C MET A 410 -23.27 3.02 -2.47
N ARG A 411 -22.63 3.16 -3.63
CA ARG A 411 -22.85 2.26 -4.77
C ARG A 411 -22.35 0.83 -4.52
N MET A 412 -21.22 0.67 -3.83
CA MET A 412 -20.68 -0.66 -3.51
C MET A 412 -21.69 -1.49 -2.72
N PHE A 413 -22.23 -0.93 -1.65
CA PHE A 413 -23.19 -1.64 -0.80
C PHE A 413 -24.58 -1.75 -1.44
N ALA A 414 -25.03 -0.73 -2.18
CA ALA A 414 -26.30 -0.74 -2.88
C ALA A 414 -26.44 -1.90 -3.89
N LYS A 415 -25.34 -2.30 -4.56
CA LYS A 415 -25.29 -3.49 -5.44
C LYS A 415 -25.69 -4.80 -4.73
N HIS A 416 -25.58 -4.82 -3.42
CA HIS A 416 -25.90 -5.96 -2.55
C HIS A 416 -27.17 -5.72 -1.71
N GLY A 417 -27.96 -4.70 -2.06
CA GLY A 417 -29.23 -4.39 -1.40
C GLY A 417 -29.09 -3.77 0.00
N ILE A 418 -27.92 -3.19 0.33
CA ILE A 418 -27.67 -2.48 1.60
C ILE A 418 -27.63 -0.98 1.31
N ASP A 419 -28.58 -0.22 1.92
CA ASP A 419 -28.59 1.23 1.86
C ASP A 419 -27.87 1.81 3.08
N ILE A 420 -26.59 2.19 2.89
CA ILE A 420 -25.74 2.70 3.97
C ILE A 420 -26.20 4.03 4.58
N ARG A 421 -27.22 4.67 3.99
CA ARG A 421 -27.90 5.86 4.57
C ARG A 421 -28.89 5.48 5.66
N LYS A 422 -29.33 4.21 5.69
CA LYS A 422 -30.37 3.66 6.57
C LYS A 422 -29.87 2.57 7.48
N GLU A 423 -28.97 1.73 6.99
CA GLU A 423 -28.48 0.52 7.67
C GLU A 423 -26.97 0.66 7.94
N PRO A 424 -26.49 0.25 9.13
CA PRO A 424 -25.05 0.17 9.41
C PRO A 424 -24.41 -0.96 8.58
N ILE A 425 -23.10 -0.91 8.43
CA ILE A 425 -22.34 -1.94 7.69
C ILE A 425 -21.40 -2.69 8.60
N LEU A 426 -21.19 -4.00 8.31
CA LEU A 426 -20.26 -4.84 9.06
C LEU A 426 -18.85 -4.71 8.51
N VAL A 427 -17.90 -4.50 9.43
CA VAL A 427 -16.48 -4.33 9.11
C VAL A 427 -15.59 -5.16 10.03
N TYR A 428 -14.43 -5.58 9.47
CA TYR A 428 -13.36 -6.26 10.21
C TYR A 428 -12.01 -5.90 9.58
N PRO A 429 -10.89 -5.99 10.30
CA PRO A 429 -9.58 -5.67 9.73
C PRO A 429 -9.26 -6.48 8.48
N THR A 430 -8.66 -5.81 7.48
CA THR A 430 -8.22 -6.37 6.21
C THR A 430 -6.78 -5.95 5.93
N LEU A 431 -5.97 -6.87 5.40
CA LEU A 431 -4.59 -6.55 5.02
C LEU A 431 -4.60 -5.47 3.92
N HIS A 432 -3.83 -4.40 4.12
CA HIS A 432 -3.98 -3.20 3.30
C HIS A 432 -2.68 -2.62 2.77
N TYR A 433 -1.60 -2.58 3.56
CA TYR A 433 -0.38 -1.88 3.19
C TYR A 433 0.86 -2.53 3.82
N GLN A 434 1.97 -2.56 3.06
CA GLN A 434 3.28 -2.95 3.55
C GLN A 434 4.00 -1.70 4.07
N ASN A 435 4.24 -1.60 5.39
CA ASN A 435 4.96 -0.45 5.95
C ASN A 435 6.47 -0.55 5.69
N GLY A 436 7.03 -1.76 5.78
CA GLY A 436 8.42 -2.03 5.46
C GLY A 436 8.65 -2.24 3.96
N GLY A 437 9.91 -2.36 3.56
CA GLY A 437 10.30 -2.56 2.17
C GLY A 437 11.77 -2.28 1.94
N LEU A 438 12.17 -2.07 0.69
CA LEU A 438 13.55 -1.77 0.31
C LEU A 438 14.07 -0.52 1.01
N HIS A 439 15.30 -0.61 1.50
CA HIS A 439 16.03 0.55 2.01
C HIS A 439 16.40 1.48 0.84
N ILE A 440 16.18 2.77 1.03
CA ILE A 440 16.58 3.81 0.07
C ILE A 440 17.23 5.00 0.78
N THR A 441 18.02 5.75 0.04
CA THR A 441 18.46 7.09 0.39
C THR A 441 17.35 8.12 0.11
N ALA A 442 17.54 9.35 0.56
CA ALA A 442 16.63 10.45 0.25
C ALA A 442 16.45 10.70 -1.27
N ASP A 443 17.38 10.27 -2.09
CA ASP A 443 17.33 10.40 -3.56
C ASP A 443 16.65 9.19 -4.24
N GLY A 444 16.20 8.21 -3.46
CA GLY A 444 15.50 7.02 -3.96
C GLY A 444 16.43 5.88 -4.37
N GLN A 445 17.76 6.03 -4.24
CA GLN A 445 18.72 4.97 -4.56
C GLN A 445 18.74 3.89 -3.47
N THR A 446 18.76 2.63 -3.87
CA THR A 446 18.89 1.47 -2.96
C THR A 446 20.37 1.22 -2.60
N ASP A 447 20.63 0.14 -1.83
CA ASP A 447 22.00 -0.33 -1.55
C ASP A 447 22.72 -0.90 -2.79
N VAL A 448 22.02 -1.11 -3.90
CA VAL A 448 22.56 -1.60 -5.17
C VAL A 448 22.76 -0.42 -6.11
N GLU A 449 23.98 -0.23 -6.59
CA GLU A 449 24.32 0.88 -7.49
C GLU A 449 23.45 0.84 -8.77
N ASN A 450 22.97 1.99 -9.24
CA ASN A 450 22.05 2.20 -10.37
C ASN A 450 20.64 1.61 -10.19
N LEU A 451 20.31 1.11 -8.98
CA LEU A 451 18.97 0.63 -8.65
C LEU A 451 18.26 1.61 -7.71
N PHE A 452 17.15 2.14 -8.16
CA PHE A 452 16.26 3.04 -7.42
C PHE A 452 14.97 2.33 -7.05
N ALA A 453 14.24 2.87 -6.07
CA ALA A 453 12.91 2.38 -5.72
C ALA A 453 12.01 3.52 -5.23
N ALA A 454 10.69 3.37 -5.43
CA ALA A 454 9.68 4.33 -4.98
C ALA A 454 8.31 3.67 -4.73
N GLY A 455 7.54 4.26 -3.81
CA GLY A 455 6.21 3.80 -3.44
C GLY A 455 6.23 2.63 -2.45
N GLU A 456 5.17 1.84 -2.41
CA GLU A 456 4.94 0.81 -1.39
C GLU A 456 6.02 -0.31 -1.35
N VAL A 457 6.86 -0.43 -2.36
CA VAL A 457 8.01 -1.35 -2.35
C VAL A 457 9.12 -0.89 -1.39
N VAL A 458 9.07 0.37 -0.92
CA VAL A 458 10.08 1.01 -0.08
C VAL A 458 9.70 0.95 1.40
N GLY A 459 10.68 0.72 2.26
CA GLY A 459 10.57 0.84 3.73
C GLY A 459 11.17 2.14 4.26
N GLY A 460 10.84 2.47 5.51
CA GLY A 460 11.46 3.59 6.25
C GLY A 460 10.76 4.93 6.16
N ILE A 461 9.97 5.22 5.14
CA ILE A 461 9.27 6.52 4.99
C ILE A 461 8.21 6.71 6.08
N HIS A 462 7.42 5.68 6.35
CA HIS A 462 6.27 5.73 7.25
C HIS A 462 6.54 5.11 8.63
N GLY A 463 7.77 4.72 8.92
CA GLY A 463 8.08 3.96 10.13
C GLY A 463 7.35 2.62 10.17
N ARG A 464 6.71 2.31 11.28
CA ARG A 464 6.03 1.02 11.50
C ARG A 464 4.51 1.07 11.32
N ASN A 465 3.94 2.24 11.03
CA ASN A 465 2.51 2.40 10.78
C ASN A 465 2.23 3.69 10.00
N ARG A 466 1.70 3.56 8.79
CA ARG A 466 1.42 4.67 7.88
C ARG A 466 0.09 5.36 8.22
N LEU A 467 0.08 6.69 8.23
CA LEU A 467 -1.16 7.48 8.30
C LEU A 467 -1.87 7.52 6.94
N MET A 468 -3.21 7.60 6.96
CA MET A 468 -4.04 7.73 5.76
C MET A 468 -3.57 8.89 4.87
N GLY A 469 -3.52 8.66 3.56
CA GLY A 469 -3.15 9.66 2.55
C GLY A 469 -1.65 9.86 2.36
N ASN A 470 -0.80 9.42 3.30
CA ASN A 470 0.65 9.49 3.12
C ASN A 470 1.18 8.51 2.08
N SER A 471 0.47 7.40 1.77
CA SER A 471 0.89 6.51 0.68
C SER A 471 0.69 7.12 -0.71
N LEU A 472 -0.42 7.81 -0.95
CA LEU A 472 -0.58 8.55 -2.21
C LEU A 472 0.44 9.69 -2.32
N LEU A 473 0.75 10.34 -1.19
CA LEU A 473 1.81 11.35 -1.16
C LEU A 473 3.18 10.75 -1.47
N ASP A 474 3.49 9.61 -0.87
CA ASP A 474 4.74 8.87 -1.09
C ASP A 474 4.94 8.50 -2.57
N VAL A 475 3.94 7.85 -3.21
CA VAL A 475 4.07 7.47 -4.62
C VAL A 475 4.29 8.67 -5.55
N ILE A 476 3.77 9.85 -5.20
CA ILE A 476 4.01 11.08 -5.97
C ILE A 476 5.39 11.67 -5.66
N VAL A 477 5.70 11.92 -4.39
CA VAL A 477 6.94 12.58 -3.99
C VAL A 477 8.15 11.72 -4.33
N PHE A 478 8.18 10.46 -3.89
CA PHE A 478 9.33 9.59 -4.15
C PHE A 478 9.35 9.02 -5.57
N GLY A 479 8.20 8.85 -6.23
CA GLY A 479 8.15 8.52 -7.65
C GLY A 479 8.84 9.59 -8.50
N ARG A 480 8.44 10.84 -8.34
CA ARG A 480 9.06 12.00 -9.02
C ARG A 480 10.55 12.11 -8.69
N ASN A 481 10.89 11.99 -7.42
CA ASN A 481 12.27 12.07 -6.93
C ASN A 481 13.16 10.97 -7.53
N ALA A 482 12.73 9.73 -7.52
CA ALA A 482 13.47 8.61 -8.10
C ALA A 482 13.63 8.78 -9.61
N GLY A 483 12.58 9.22 -10.32
CA GLY A 483 12.63 9.49 -11.77
C GLY A 483 13.69 10.53 -12.13
N GLN A 484 13.71 11.64 -11.41
CA GLN A 484 14.65 12.73 -11.63
C GLN A 484 16.11 12.29 -11.36
N HIS A 485 16.37 11.65 -10.21
CA HIS A 485 17.74 11.23 -9.84
C HIS A 485 18.23 10.04 -10.69
N ALA A 486 17.37 9.10 -11.05
CA ALA A 486 17.72 8.00 -11.95
C ALA A 486 18.11 8.54 -13.35
N ALA A 487 17.35 9.50 -13.88
CA ALA A 487 17.67 10.14 -15.16
C ALA A 487 18.98 10.93 -15.11
N GLU A 488 19.23 11.67 -14.03
CA GLU A 488 20.50 12.40 -13.84
C GLU A 488 21.68 11.42 -13.72
N LYS A 489 21.55 10.36 -12.93
CA LYS A 489 22.54 9.30 -12.80
C LYS A 489 22.85 8.65 -14.15
N ALA A 490 21.83 8.37 -14.94
CA ALA A 490 21.96 7.71 -16.26
C ALA A 490 22.87 8.48 -17.23
N LYS A 491 23.01 9.79 -17.10
CA LYS A 491 23.92 10.62 -17.94
C LYS A 491 25.39 10.22 -17.79
N SER A 492 25.79 9.70 -16.64
CA SER A 492 27.17 9.34 -16.33
C SER A 492 27.42 7.83 -16.33
N VAL A 493 26.38 7.00 -16.46
CA VAL A 493 26.52 5.54 -16.42
C VAL A 493 26.93 5.01 -17.78
N ASN A 494 28.04 4.26 -17.79
CA ASN A 494 28.45 3.39 -18.87
C ASN A 494 28.21 1.95 -18.43
N VAL A 495 27.21 1.30 -19.00
CA VAL A 495 26.85 -0.08 -18.67
C VAL A 495 27.94 -1.02 -19.17
N GLY A 496 28.52 -1.80 -18.27
CA GLY A 496 29.52 -2.82 -18.58
C GLY A 496 28.94 -4.08 -19.20
N THR A 497 29.68 -5.18 -19.15
CA THR A 497 29.24 -6.50 -19.62
C THR A 497 28.11 -7.01 -18.73
N LEU A 498 26.97 -7.36 -19.32
CA LEU A 498 25.82 -7.87 -18.57
C LEU A 498 26.08 -9.26 -18.02
N THR A 499 25.66 -9.51 -16.78
CA THR A 499 25.80 -10.82 -16.11
C THR A 499 24.59 -11.14 -15.22
N LEU A 500 24.38 -12.42 -14.96
CA LEU A 500 23.43 -12.97 -14.00
C LEU A 500 24.13 -13.75 -12.87
N ASP A 501 25.43 -13.53 -12.66
CA ASP A 501 26.24 -14.28 -11.68
C ASP A 501 25.72 -14.15 -10.25
N HIS A 502 25.04 -13.03 -9.93
CA HIS A 502 24.43 -12.85 -8.62
C HIS A 502 23.30 -13.86 -8.34
N VAL A 503 22.64 -14.40 -9.38
CA VAL A 503 21.60 -15.43 -9.23
C VAL A 503 22.23 -16.74 -8.77
N ALA A 504 23.35 -17.14 -9.41
CA ALA A 504 24.10 -18.33 -9.01
C ALA A 504 24.72 -18.18 -7.61
N ALA A 505 25.24 -16.98 -7.29
CA ALA A 505 25.78 -16.69 -5.97
C ALA A 505 24.70 -16.78 -4.88
N PHE A 506 23.51 -16.23 -5.14
CA PHE A 506 22.36 -16.29 -4.22
C PHE A 506 21.92 -17.74 -3.97
N GLU A 507 21.86 -18.57 -5.02
CA GLU A 507 21.50 -19.98 -4.89
C GLU A 507 22.57 -20.77 -4.10
N ALA A 508 23.86 -20.48 -4.29
CA ALA A 508 24.93 -21.07 -3.50
C ALA A 508 24.82 -20.71 -2.01
N GLU A 509 24.49 -19.45 -1.70
CA GLU A 509 24.24 -18.99 -0.30
C GLU A 509 23.03 -19.69 0.34
N LYS A 510 21.95 -19.86 -0.44
CA LYS A 510 20.75 -20.61 -0.06
C LYS A 510 21.09 -22.05 0.31
N GLN A 511 21.85 -22.74 -0.52
CA GLN A 511 22.29 -24.12 -0.28
C GLN A 511 23.18 -24.23 0.97
N GLN A 512 24.12 -23.30 1.16
CA GLN A 512 24.98 -23.24 2.36
C GLN A 512 24.17 -23.00 3.65
N ALA A 513 23.07 -22.25 3.55
CA ALA A 513 22.14 -22.02 4.65
C ALA A 513 21.20 -23.21 4.93
N GLY A 514 21.26 -24.28 4.15
CA GLY A 514 20.40 -25.46 4.29
C GLY A 514 18.94 -25.21 3.91
N VAL A 515 18.67 -24.22 3.05
CA VAL A 515 17.33 -23.91 2.57
C VAL A 515 17.01 -24.77 1.36
N THR A 516 16.08 -25.71 1.53
CA THR A 516 15.71 -26.70 0.50
C THR A 516 14.37 -26.39 -0.18
N ASP A 517 13.76 -25.26 0.10
CA ASP A 517 12.51 -24.87 -0.56
C ASP A 517 12.79 -24.46 -2.01
N HIS A 518 12.05 -25.06 -2.94
CA HIS A 518 12.12 -24.79 -4.38
C HIS A 518 10.98 -23.91 -4.88
N ARG A 519 10.35 -23.14 -3.98
CA ARG A 519 9.30 -22.20 -4.40
C ARG A 519 9.86 -21.16 -5.35
N LEU A 520 9.29 -21.08 -6.56
CA LEU A 520 9.70 -20.08 -7.55
C LEU A 520 9.33 -18.67 -7.09
N SER A 521 10.26 -17.75 -7.18
CA SER A 521 10.07 -16.33 -6.86
C SER A 521 10.74 -15.42 -7.91
N PRO A 522 10.15 -14.24 -8.17
CA PRO A 522 8.91 -13.69 -7.62
C PRO A 522 7.67 -14.51 -7.98
N GLN A 523 6.62 -14.39 -7.15
CA GLN A 523 5.39 -15.17 -7.34
C GLN A 523 4.58 -14.72 -8.55
N LEU A 524 4.61 -13.46 -8.88
CA LEU A 524 3.95 -12.72 -9.97
C LEU A 524 2.42 -12.58 -9.83
N LEU A 525 1.70 -13.65 -9.58
CA LEU A 525 0.25 -13.68 -9.42
C LEU A 525 -0.13 -14.32 -8.08
N PRO A 526 -1.28 -13.95 -7.48
CA PRO A 526 -1.75 -14.59 -6.26
C PRO A 526 -1.94 -16.10 -6.43
N ASP A 527 -1.56 -16.86 -5.43
CA ASP A 527 -1.78 -18.30 -5.37
C ASP A 527 -3.03 -18.62 -4.55
N TYR A 528 -4.15 -18.85 -5.23
CA TYR A 528 -5.43 -19.23 -4.60
C TYR A 528 -5.57 -20.74 -4.33
N ALA A 529 -4.67 -21.56 -4.86
CA ALA A 529 -4.66 -23.00 -4.57
C ALA A 529 -4.05 -23.29 -3.19
N ARG A 530 -3.24 -22.36 -2.66
CA ARG A 530 -2.62 -22.48 -1.35
C ARG A 530 -3.68 -22.32 -0.25
N LYS A 531 -3.72 -23.28 0.69
CA LYS A 531 -4.57 -23.14 1.87
C LYS A 531 -4.12 -21.93 2.67
N ILE A 532 -4.95 -20.90 2.70
CA ILE A 532 -4.79 -19.78 3.61
C ILE A 532 -5.05 -20.33 5.01
N HIS A 533 -4.09 -20.23 5.92
CA HIS A 533 -4.35 -20.51 7.32
C HIS A 533 -5.38 -19.48 7.79
N PRO A 534 -6.60 -19.89 8.18
CA PRO A 534 -7.57 -18.93 8.67
C PRO A 534 -6.94 -18.22 9.88
N ALA A 535 -7.03 -16.89 9.91
CA ALA A 535 -6.81 -16.16 11.15
C ALA A 535 -7.66 -16.87 12.21
N GLU A 536 -7.05 -17.32 13.29
CA GLU A 536 -7.75 -18.13 14.30
C GLU A 536 -9.06 -17.46 14.68
N LYS A 537 -10.13 -18.24 14.59
CA LYS A 537 -11.51 -17.83 14.82
C LYS A 537 -11.74 -17.39 16.24
#